data_2addc26f638cacdb79d9ac4d4132aadc
#
_entry.id   2addc26f638cacdb79d9ac4d4132aadc
#
_cell.length_a   1.000
_cell.length_b   1.000
_cell.length_c   1.000
_cell.angle_alpha   90.00
_cell.angle_beta   90.00
_cell.angle_gamma   90.00
#
_symmetry.space_group_name_H-M   'P 1'
#
loop_
_entity.id
_entity.type
_entity.pdbx_description
1 polymer ?
#
loop_
_entity_poly.entity_id
_entity_poly.type
_entity_poly.pdbx_seq_one_letter_code
_entity_poly.pdbx_strand_id
1 'polypeptide(L)'
;MSVALDVNTLLYGSDRDSPHHEPAVRFLRAIARGPDVWCLAWPTVMSYLRIATHPGIFTHPLTAAEALHNVEALCRLPHLRLIGEGEGFWDVYLQVVASAPARADQVPDAHLAAILRQHGVRTLYTSDADFRRFDFLRTIDPLANG
;
A
#
# COMPACT_ATOMS: atom_id res chain seq x y z
N MET A 1 8.28 3.34 14.97
CA MET A 1 7.54 4.22 14.07
C MET A 1 6.61 3.40 13.20
N SER A 2 5.44 3.90 12.90
CA SER A 2 4.49 3.22 12.01
C SER A 2 4.63 3.77 10.60
N VAL A 3 4.75 2.88 9.64
CA VAL A 3 4.85 3.22 8.22
C VAL A 3 3.83 2.41 7.44
N ALA A 4 3.44 2.90 6.29
CA ALA A 4 2.51 2.18 5.42
C ALA A 4 3.14 1.88 4.07
N LEU A 5 2.59 0.88 3.42
CA LEU A 5 3.02 0.45 2.10
C LEU A 5 1.86 0.55 1.13
N ASP A 6 2.12 1.15 -0.03
CA ASP A 6 1.19 1.18 -1.14
C ASP A 6 1.26 -0.14 -1.92
N VAL A 7 0.26 -0.38 -2.77
CA VAL A 7 0.07 -1.65 -3.47
C VAL A 7 1.18 -1.96 -4.48
N ASN A 8 1.79 -0.94 -5.08
CA ASN A 8 2.75 -1.14 -6.18
C ASN A 8 3.94 -2.02 -5.80
N THR A 9 4.51 -1.82 -4.61
CA THR A 9 5.65 -2.62 -4.17
C THR A 9 5.26 -4.09 -3.97
N LEU A 10 4.06 -4.33 -3.45
CA LEU A 10 3.54 -5.70 -3.31
C LEU A 10 3.35 -6.35 -4.67
N LEU A 11 2.82 -5.60 -5.63
CA LEU A 11 2.62 -6.10 -7.00
C LEU A 11 3.94 -6.42 -7.67
N TYR A 12 4.92 -5.52 -7.62
CA TYR A 12 6.24 -5.78 -8.18
C TYR A 12 6.92 -6.98 -7.52
N GLY A 13 6.73 -7.16 -6.22
CA GLY A 13 7.26 -8.30 -5.49
C GLY A 13 6.67 -9.64 -5.91
N SER A 14 5.49 -9.62 -6.54
CA SER A 14 4.80 -10.82 -7.02
C SER A 14 4.90 -10.99 -8.53
N ASP A 15 5.34 -9.98 -9.28
CA ASP A 15 5.42 -9.99 -10.74
C ASP A 15 6.85 -10.25 -11.19
N ARG A 16 7.18 -11.50 -11.46
CA ARG A 16 8.53 -11.90 -11.89
C ARG A 16 8.96 -11.30 -13.22
N ASP A 17 8.00 -10.86 -14.02
CA ASP A 17 8.28 -10.25 -15.33
C ASP A 17 8.58 -8.74 -15.21
N SER A 18 8.37 -8.15 -14.04
CA SER A 18 8.63 -6.74 -13.83
C SER A 18 10.13 -6.45 -13.66
N PRO A 19 10.65 -5.37 -14.28
CA PRO A 19 12.01 -4.91 -14.01
C PRO A 19 12.22 -4.45 -12.58
N HIS A 20 11.12 -4.19 -11.84
CA HIS A 20 11.15 -3.77 -10.44
C HIS A 20 11.03 -4.94 -9.45
N HIS A 21 10.95 -6.17 -9.97
CA HIS A 21 10.72 -7.35 -9.11
C HIS A 21 11.80 -7.50 -8.04
N GLU A 22 13.06 -7.57 -8.43
CA GLU A 22 14.15 -7.79 -7.47
C GLU A 22 14.30 -6.68 -6.44
N PRO A 23 14.28 -5.39 -6.83
CA PRO A 23 14.30 -4.32 -5.84
C PRO A 23 13.13 -4.38 -4.86
N ALA A 24 11.93 -4.73 -5.35
CA ALA A 24 10.75 -4.85 -4.50
C ALA A 24 10.89 -6.00 -3.50
N VAL A 25 11.38 -7.15 -3.94
CA VAL A 25 11.61 -8.30 -3.05
C VAL A 25 12.64 -7.95 -1.97
N ARG A 26 13.74 -7.30 -2.35
CA ARG A 26 14.75 -6.86 -1.38
C ARG A 26 14.15 -5.90 -0.34
N PHE A 27 13.36 -4.96 -0.80
CA PHE A 27 12.71 -3.99 0.08
C PHE A 27 11.76 -4.68 1.06
N LEU A 28 10.90 -5.57 0.57
CA LEU A 28 9.94 -6.30 1.40
C LEU A 28 10.65 -7.17 2.46
N ARG A 29 11.74 -7.79 2.08
CA ARG A 29 12.55 -8.57 3.03
C ARG A 29 13.20 -7.69 4.10
N ALA A 30 13.72 -6.55 3.69
CA ALA A 30 14.34 -5.60 4.63
C ALA A 30 13.33 -5.10 5.66
N ILE A 31 12.13 -4.81 5.21
CA ILE A 31 11.03 -4.39 6.06
C ILE A 31 10.64 -5.44 7.06
N ALA A 32 10.46 -6.67 6.61
CA ALA A 32 10.05 -7.79 7.48
C ALA A 32 11.03 -8.00 8.63
N ARG A 33 12.28 -7.58 8.46
CA ARG A 33 13.35 -7.70 9.47
C ARG A 33 13.56 -6.43 10.29
N GLY A 34 12.98 -5.32 9.85
CA GLY A 34 13.17 -4.03 10.49
C GLY A 34 12.34 -3.85 11.74
N PRO A 35 12.63 -2.78 12.53
CA PRO A 35 11.96 -2.52 13.79
C PRO A 35 10.64 -1.78 13.64
N ASP A 36 10.33 -1.28 12.44
CA ASP A 36 9.14 -0.47 12.22
C ASP A 36 7.87 -1.32 12.19
N VAL A 37 6.77 -0.73 12.66
CA VAL A 37 5.44 -1.31 12.51
C VAL A 37 4.93 -1.01 11.10
N TRP A 38 4.51 -2.04 10.41
CA TRP A 38 3.98 -1.97 9.05
C TRP A 38 2.48 -1.95 9.05
N CYS A 39 1.92 -0.99 8.38
CA CYS A 39 0.48 -0.89 8.21
C CYS A 39 0.10 -1.19 6.77
N LEU A 40 -0.82 -2.12 6.59
CA LEU A 40 -1.49 -2.36 5.32
C LEU A 40 -2.97 -2.03 5.50
N ALA A 41 -3.47 -1.13 4.67
CA ALA A 41 -4.89 -0.81 4.66
C ALA A 41 -5.66 -1.87 3.86
N TRP A 42 -6.88 -2.15 4.27
CA TRP A 42 -7.72 -3.12 3.56
C TRP A 42 -7.88 -2.80 2.08
N PRO A 43 -8.08 -1.54 1.64
CA PRO A 43 -8.13 -1.23 0.21
C PRO A 43 -6.85 -1.65 -0.53
N THR A 44 -5.69 -1.52 0.10
CA THR A 44 -4.41 -1.96 -0.49
C THR A 44 -4.39 -3.47 -0.68
N VAL A 45 -4.84 -4.22 0.34
CA VAL A 45 -4.93 -5.69 0.27
C VAL A 45 -5.87 -6.12 -0.85
N MET A 46 -7.05 -5.51 -0.92
CA MET A 46 -8.05 -5.87 -1.95
C MET A 46 -7.57 -5.50 -3.35
N SER A 47 -6.89 -4.36 -3.52
CA SER A 47 -6.28 -3.99 -4.79
C SER A 47 -5.21 -4.97 -5.22
N TYR A 48 -4.39 -5.44 -4.27
CA TYR A 48 -3.38 -6.47 -4.56
C TYR A 48 -4.05 -7.75 -5.08
N LEU A 49 -5.05 -8.25 -4.38
CA LEU A 49 -5.76 -9.47 -4.79
C LEU A 49 -6.36 -9.33 -6.19
N ARG A 50 -6.95 -8.18 -6.48
CA ARG A 50 -7.57 -7.91 -7.78
C ARG A 50 -6.55 -7.83 -8.91
N ILE A 51 -5.48 -7.08 -8.71
CA ILE A 51 -4.51 -6.79 -9.79
C ILE A 51 -3.57 -7.96 -10.02
N ALA A 52 -3.07 -8.60 -8.97
CA ALA A 52 -2.14 -9.72 -9.10
C ALA A 52 -2.76 -10.94 -9.80
N THR A 53 -4.09 -11.06 -9.75
CA THR A 53 -4.82 -12.16 -10.42
C THR A 53 -5.41 -11.74 -11.76
N HIS A 54 -5.18 -10.49 -12.20
CA HIS A 54 -5.85 -9.95 -13.40
C HIS A 54 -5.06 -10.32 -14.67
N PRO A 55 -5.67 -11.08 -15.59
CA PRO A 55 -4.96 -11.53 -16.80
C PRO A 55 -4.64 -10.40 -17.79
N GLY A 56 -5.30 -9.25 -17.67
CA GLY A 56 -5.02 -8.08 -18.50
C GLY A 56 -3.90 -7.19 -17.98
N ILE A 57 -3.40 -7.45 -16.76
CA ILE A 57 -2.36 -6.63 -16.13
C ILE A 57 -1.06 -7.41 -15.96
N PHE A 58 -1.11 -8.57 -15.32
CA PHE A 58 0.07 -9.44 -15.19
C PHE A 58 0.20 -10.33 -16.44
N THR A 59 1.41 -10.45 -16.97
CA THR A 59 1.71 -11.40 -18.06
C THR A 59 1.46 -12.84 -17.59
N HIS A 60 1.84 -13.14 -16.35
CA HIS A 60 1.61 -14.42 -15.71
C HIS A 60 0.85 -14.18 -14.41
N PRO A 61 -0.49 -14.00 -14.45
CA PRO A 61 -1.26 -13.69 -13.26
C PRO A 61 -1.22 -14.83 -12.26
N LEU A 62 -1.27 -14.45 -10.97
CA LEU A 62 -1.37 -15.43 -9.90
C LEU A 62 -2.76 -16.05 -9.91
N THR A 63 -2.86 -17.27 -9.40
CA THR A 63 -4.16 -17.84 -9.08
C THR A 63 -4.72 -17.14 -7.83
N ALA A 64 -6.03 -17.23 -7.62
CA ALA A 64 -6.64 -16.71 -6.39
C ALA A 64 -5.99 -17.30 -5.14
N ALA A 65 -5.71 -18.61 -5.14
CA ALA A 65 -5.08 -19.28 -4.02
C ALA A 65 -3.67 -18.77 -3.74
N GLU A 66 -2.88 -18.53 -4.79
CA GLU A 66 -1.53 -17.98 -4.66
C GLU A 66 -1.55 -16.57 -4.07
N ALA A 67 -2.44 -15.72 -4.57
CA ALA A 67 -2.56 -14.35 -4.06
C ALA A 67 -3.00 -14.32 -2.61
N LEU A 68 -3.98 -15.15 -2.22
CA LEU A 68 -4.41 -15.28 -0.83
C LEU A 68 -3.29 -15.78 0.07
N HIS A 69 -2.51 -16.76 -0.39
CA HIS A 69 -1.36 -17.28 0.35
C HIS A 69 -0.34 -16.18 0.64
N ASN A 70 -0.06 -15.33 -0.35
CA ASN A 70 0.87 -14.21 -0.19
C ASN A 70 0.38 -13.21 0.87
N VAL A 71 -0.91 -12.89 0.87
CA VAL A 71 -1.51 -12.01 1.87
C VAL A 71 -1.42 -12.63 3.26
N GLU A 72 -1.73 -13.92 3.39
CA GLU A 72 -1.63 -14.61 4.67
C GLU A 72 -0.19 -14.62 5.20
N ALA A 73 0.80 -14.78 4.32
CA ALA A 73 2.21 -14.72 4.70
C ALA A 73 2.59 -13.34 5.25
N LEU A 74 2.09 -12.27 4.63
CA LEU A 74 2.28 -10.92 5.14
C LEU A 74 1.65 -10.74 6.52
N CYS A 75 0.43 -11.24 6.71
CA CYS A 75 -0.30 -11.13 7.97
C CYS A 75 0.39 -11.86 9.14
N ARG A 76 1.27 -12.81 8.84
CA ARG A 76 2.04 -13.53 9.86
C ARG A 76 3.30 -12.80 10.31
N LEU A 77 3.68 -11.73 9.63
CA LEU A 77 4.84 -10.95 10.03
C LEU A 77 4.59 -10.26 11.37
N PRO A 78 5.57 -10.30 12.32
CA PRO A 78 5.32 -9.85 13.69
C PRO A 78 4.98 -8.37 13.82
N HIS A 79 5.45 -7.53 12.90
CA HIS A 79 5.26 -6.09 12.98
C HIS A 79 4.25 -5.55 11.97
N LEU A 80 3.52 -6.42 11.29
CA LEU A 80 2.51 -5.99 10.34
C LEU A 80 1.15 -5.81 11.03
N ARG A 81 0.48 -4.71 10.70
CA ARG A 81 -0.87 -4.40 11.19
C ARG A 81 -1.79 -4.11 10.01
N LEU A 82 -2.95 -4.75 10.01
CA LEU A 82 -4.02 -4.44 9.06
C LEU A 82 -4.87 -3.31 9.65
N ILE A 83 -5.12 -2.28 8.86
CA ILE A 83 -5.88 -1.12 9.29
C ILE A 83 -7.00 -0.82 8.29
N GLY A 84 -8.06 -0.21 8.79
CA GLY A 84 -9.20 0.19 7.98
C GLY A 84 -9.91 1.37 8.61
N GLU A 85 -11.07 1.70 8.07
CA GLU A 85 -11.89 2.79 8.58
C GLU A 85 -12.30 2.51 10.02
N GLY A 86 -12.08 3.50 10.89
CA GLY A 86 -12.55 3.48 12.25
C GLY A 86 -13.73 4.42 12.44
N GLU A 87 -14.19 4.52 13.69
CA GLU A 87 -15.25 5.44 14.04
C GLU A 87 -14.86 6.87 13.69
N GLY A 88 -15.78 7.63 13.12
CA GLY A 88 -15.53 9.01 12.69
C GLY A 88 -14.76 9.14 11.38
N PHE A 89 -14.64 8.07 10.62
CA PHE A 89 -13.87 8.08 9.37
C PHE A 89 -14.35 9.15 8.38
N TRP A 90 -15.67 9.34 8.25
CA TRP A 90 -16.21 10.32 7.30
C TRP A 90 -15.67 11.73 7.57
N ASP A 91 -15.60 12.13 8.83
CA ASP A 91 -15.07 13.45 9.20
C ASP A 91 -13.58 13.57 8.84
N VAL A 92 -12.81 12.52 9.02
CA VAL A 92 -11.40 12.49 8.63
C VAL A 92 -11.26 12.60 7.11
N TYR A 93 -12.08 11.85 6.36
CA TYR A 93 -12.07 11.93 4.90
C TYR A 93 -12.39 13.35 4.42
N LEU A 94 -13.40 13.99 4.98
CA LEU A 94 -13.76 15.37 4.64
C LEU A 94 -12.60 16.35 4.90
N GLN A 95 -11.86 16.16 5.97
CA GLN A 95 -10.68 16.98 6.27
C GLN A 95 -9.59 16.78 5.21
N VAL A 96 -9.35 15.55 4.81
CA VAL A 96 -8.35 15.23 3.79
C VAL A 96 -8.69 15.89 2.46
N VAL A 97 -9.94 15.75 1.99
CA VAL A 97 -10.34 16.31 0.70
C VAL A 97 -10.56 17.82 0.73
N ALA A 98 -10.70 18.42 1.90
CA ALA A 98 -10.73 19.88 2.02
C ALA A 98 -9.39 20.48 1.61
N SER A 99 -8.27 19.82 1.93
CA SER A 99 -6.93 20.29 1.56
C SER A 99 -6.47 19.75 0.22
N ALA A 100 -6.96 18.59 -0.20
CA ALA A 100 -6.58 17.93 -1.45
C ALA A 100 -7.83 17.35 -2.10
N PRO A 101 -8.61 18.15 -2.84
CA PRO A 101 -9.86 17.69 -3.46
C PRO A 101 -9.65 16.46 -4.33
N ALA A 102 -10.59 15.52 -4.26
CA ALA A 102 -10.47 14.24 -4.96
C ALA A 102 -11.72 13.95 -5.78
N ARG A 103 -11.50 13.59 -7.03
CA ARG A 103 -12.55 13.09 -7.91
C ARG A 103 -12.01 11.94 -8.76
N ALA A 104 -12.90 11.08 -9.25
CA ALA A 104 -12.55 9.95 -10.10
C ALA A 104 -11.43 9.10 -9.48
N ASP A 105 -10.36 8.86 -10.20
CA ASP A 105 -9.25 8.00 -9.74
C ASP A 105 -8.48 8.57 -8.56
N GLN A 106 -8.72 9.81 -8.18
CA GLN A 106 -8.14 10.40 -6.97
C GLN A 106 -8.88 9.94 -5.69
N VAL A 107 -10.09 9.44 -5.81
CA VAL A 107 -10.88 8.98 -4.66
C VAL A 107 -10.21 7.81 -3.94
N PRO A 108 -9.73 6.76 -4.62
CA PRO A 108 -9.00 5.68 -3.93
C PRO A 108 -7.76 6.18 -3.19
N ASP A 109 -7.03 7.14 -3.74
CA ASP A 109 -5.86 7.72 -3.08
C ASP A 109 -6.25 8.50 -1.82
N ALA A 110 -7.31 9.30 -1.91
CA ALA A 110 -7.84 10.03 -0.76
C ALA A 110 -8.39 9.07 0.31
N HIS A 111 -8.99 7.97 -0.10
CA HIS A 111 -9.48 6.93 0.79
C HIS A 111 -8.32 6.33 1.60
N LEU A 112 -7.25 5.92 0.93
CA LEU A 112 -6.06 5.40 1.60
C LEU A 112 -5.45 6.46 2.52
N ALA A 113 -5.27 7.69 2.03
CA ALA A 113 -4.71 8.77 2.82
C ALA A 113 -5.52 9.02 4.10
N ALA A 114 -6.84 8.99 4.01
CA ALA A 114 -7.72 9.20 5.16
C ALA A 114 -7.60 8.05 6.19
N ILE A 115 -7.49 6.81 5.74
CA ILE A 115 -7.25 5.67 6.64
C ILE A 115 -5.92 5.88 7.38
N LEU A 116 -4.87 6.23 6.66
CA LEU A 116 -3.56 6.47 7.27
C LEU A 116 -3.60 7.60 8.28
N ARG A 117 -4.27 8.71 7.95
CA ARG A 117 -4.42 9.83 8.86
C ARG A 117 -5.17 9.45 10.13
N GLN A 118 -6.24 8.68 9.99
CA GLN A 118 -7.03 8.24 11.14
C GLN A 118 -6.21 7.39 12.12
N HIS A 119 -5.27 6.62 11.61
CA HIS A 119 -4.38 5.76 12.40
C HIS A 119 -3.06 6.43 12.79
N GLY A 120 -2.87 7.71 12.49
CA GLY A 120 -1.65 8.43 12.84
C GLY A 120 -0.43 8.01 12.05
N VAL A 121 -0.60 7.38 10.90
CA VAL A 121 0.50 6.97 10.01
C VAL A 121 0.87 8.15 9.12
N ARG A 122 2.13 8.58 9.18
CA ARG A 122 2.59 9.77 8.45
C ARG A 122 3.58 9.47 7.33
N THR A 123 4.03 8.23 7.22
CA THR A 123 4.98 7.81 6.19
C THR A 123 4.36 6.74 5.31
N LEU A 124 4.36 6.96 4.01
CA LEU A 124 3.87 6.01 3.02
C LEU A 124 4.99 5.70 2.02
N TYR A 125 5.33 4.43 1.90
CA TYR A 125 6.22 3.96 0.85
C TYR A 125 5.42 3.72 -0.41
N THR A 126 5.67 4.54 -1.42
CA THR A 126 4.95 4.49 -2.70
C THR A 126 5.83 5.02 -3.83
N SER A 127 5.69 4.45 -5.00
CA SER A 127 6.28 4.97 -6.24
C SER A 127 5.35 5.96 -6.94
N ASP A 128 4.14 6.17 -6.43
CA ASP A 128 3.14 7.04 -7.03
C ASP A 128 3.28 8.46 -6.51
N ALA A 129 3.68 9.37 -7.41
CA ALA A 129 3.85 10.79 -7.09
C ALA A 129 2.54 11.49 -6.72
N ASP A 130 1.39 10.92 -7.08
CA ASP A 130 0.08 11.53 -6.80
C ASP A 130 -0.19 11.66 -5.31
N PHE A 131 0.44 10.82 -4.47
CA PHE A 131 0.30 10.92 -3.02
C PHE A 131 0.99 12.14 -2.42
N ARG A 132 1.84 12.84 -3.15
CA ARG A 132 2.50 14.07 -2.67
C ARG A 132 1.52 15.21 -2.45
N ARG A 133 0.33 15.11 -2.99
CA ARG A 133 -0.73 16.11 -2.79
C ARG A 133 -1.27 16.14 -1.35
N PHE A 134 -1.01 15.11 -0.55
CA PHE A 134 -1.45 15.03 0.85
C PHE A 134 -0.31 15.50 1.76
N ASP A 135 -0.40 16.74 2.23
CA ASP A 135 0.67 17.39 2.99
C ASP A 135 1.08 16.69 4.28
N PHE A 136 0.14 15.97 4.90
CA PHE A 136 0.43 15.26 6.14
C PHE A 136 1.23 13.97 5.93
N LEU A 137 1.33 13.47 4.68
CA LEU A 137 2.06 12.26 4.35
C LEU A 137 3.46 12.59 3.85
N ARG A 138 4.44 11.93 4.44
CA ARG A 138 5.77 11.83 3.87
C ARG A 138 5.79 10.62 2.95
N THR A 139 6.05 10.83 1.67
CA THR A 139 6.15 9.74 0.70
C THR A 139 7.60 9.40 0.42
N ILE A 140 7.90 8.11 0.37
CA ILE A 140 9.24 7.61 0.07
C ILE A 140 9.09 6.54 -1.00
N ASP A 141 9.83 6.70 -2.10
CA ASP A 141 9.85 5.69 -3.16
C ASP A 141 10.79 4.56 -2.72
N PRO A 142 10.27 3.35 -2.46
CA PRO A 142 11.09 2.24 -2.00
C PRO A 142 12.03 1.70 -3.10
N LEU A 143 11.81 2.07 -4.34
CA LEU A 143 12.57 1.57 -5.49
C LEU A 143 13.55 2.60 -6.05
N ALA A 144 13.57 3.83 -5.54
CA ALA A 144 14.37 4.92 -6.10
C ALA A 144 15.88 4.64 -6.05
N ASN A 145 16.34 3.84 -5.09
CA ASN A 145 17.75 3.50 -4.89
C ASN A 145 18.04 2.01 -5.12
N GLY A 146 17.11 1.34 -5.76
CA GLY A 146 17.16 -0.12 -5.95
C GLY A 146 17.94 -0.59 -7.16
#